data_b209bba28691e7b4f5a12260185a74eb
#
_entry.id   b209bba28691e7b4f5a12260185a74eb
#
_cell.length_a   1.000
_cell.length_b   1.000
_cell.length_c   1.000
_cell.angle_alpha   90.00
_cell.angle_beta   90.00
_cell.angle_gamma   90.00
#
_symmetry.space_group_name_H-M   'P 1'
#
loop_
_entity.id
_entity.type
_entity.pdbx_description
1 polymer ?
#
loop_
_entity_poly.entity_id
_entity_poly.type
_entity_poly.pdbx_seq_one_letter_code
_entity_poly.pdbx_strand_id
1 'polypeptide(L)'
;PMHLSEPALAHMGADRERTIEVRGEVYMPKGSFVRLNDEADAEGRDPFANPRNAAAGSLRQKDPKVTARRDLATFIYAIADTDPLHVHSQREFLDWLRSAGFSVNPNVARCATPAEVHEFCAQALEHRGDLDYDIDGVVVKVDSFQQQLDLGFTARAPRWAIAFKFPPEEKQTILREIRIQVGRTGVLTPVAEFDPVTVAGSTIARATLHNIDEIRRKNVREGDTIIVHKAGDVIPEVVGPVLDKRPADSVDWHMPEVCPVCGSPVVHEDGEVAYRCVSIDCPAQLKERLLHWVSRGCMDVDGLGDEIVDKMIAAGLIHDVADFYQLTVDDIAGLDTGRTYASSNSKRGVKKGDPIPVGLKTAEKIIAELNKSKSQPLGRVLFALGIRHVGKSVGEVIAERFLS
;
A
#
# COMPACT_ATOMS: atom_id res chain seq x y z
N PRO A 1 5.86 28.51 -3.74
CA PRO A 1 5.06 28.76 -4.95
C PRO A 1 5.98 28.68 -6.17
N MET A 2 5.67 27.81 -7.13
CA MET A 2 6.33 27.85 -8.43
C MET A 2 5.80 29.07 -9.20
N HIS A 3 6.67 29.88 -9.75
CA HIS A 3 6.23 30.92 -10.68
C HIS A 3 6.09 30.30 -12.07
N LEU A 4 4.89 30.40 -12.65
CA LEU A 4 4.63 29.96 -14.01
C LEU A 4 5.37 30.86 -15.02
N SER A 5 5.76 30.30 -16.16
CA SER A 5 6.35 31.06 -17.23
C SER A 5 5.35 32.06 -17.86
N GLU A 6 5.84 33.16 -18.45
CA GLU A 6 4.97 34.14 -19.15
C GLU A 6 4.05 33.51 -20.22
N PRO A 7 4.48 32.53 -21.05
CA PRO A 7 3.59 31.84 -21.96
C PRO A 7 2.46 31.08 -21.27
N ALA A 8 2.74 30.45 -20.11
CA ALA A 8 1.70 29.75 -19.35
C ALA A 8 0.66 30.70 -18.76
N LEU A 9 1.12 31.87 -18.26
CA LEU A 9 0.23 32.93 -17.74
C LEU A 9 -0.67 33.51 -18.84
N ALA A 10 -0.18 33.55 -20.08
CA ALA A 10 -0.97 34.06 -21.22
C ALA A 10 -2.20 33.18 -21.51
N HIS A 11 -2.13 31.87 -21.30
CA HIS A 11 -3.26 30.93 -21.45
C HIS A 11 -4.28 31.02 -20.32
N MET A 12 -3.90 31.52 -19.15
CA MET A 12 -4.79 31.65 -18.00
C MET A 12 -5.70 32.90 -18.02
N GLY A 13 -5.55 33.77 -19.04
CA GLY A 13 -6.30 35.02 -19.11
C GLY A 13 -5.93 36.05 -18.03
N ALA A 14 -6.90 36.90 -17.64
CA ALA A 14 -6.67 38.01 -16.70
C ALA A 14 -6.56 37.57 -15.21
N ASP A 15 -6.93 36.34 -14.87
CA ASP A 15 -6.98 35.87 -13.49
C ASP A 15 -5.64 35.24 -13.07
N ARG A 16 -4.66 36.08 -12.78
CA ARG A 16 -3.28 35.70 -12.39
C ARG A 16 -3.16 35.23 -10.94
N GLU A 17 -4.20 35.35 -10.13
CA GLU A 17 -4.21 34.94 -8.71
C GLU A 17 -4.78 33.53 -8.50
N ARG A 18 -5.24 32.87 -9.55
CA ARG A 18 -5.87 31.55 -9.45
C ARG A 18 -4.85 30.46 -9.13
N THR A 19 -5.19 29.61 -8.15
CA THR A 19 -4.43 28.41 -7.84
C THR A 19 -4.79 27.27 -8.81
N ILE A 20 -3.79 26.64 -9.39
CA ILE A 20 -3.94 25.46 -10.25
C ILE A 20 -3.46 24.23 -9.50
N GLU A 21 -4.31 23.21 -9.39
CA GLU A 21 -3.94 21.90 -8.86
C GLU A 21 -3.47 21.00 -10.01
N VAL A 22 -2.19 20.63 -9.99
CA VAL A 22 -1.61 19.67 -10.93
C VAL A 22 -1.31 18.35 -10.25
N ARG A 23 -1.41 17.24 -10.98
CA ARG A 23 -1.14 15.89 -10.50
C ARG A 23 -0.02 15.26 -11.31
N GLY A 24 0.86 14.56 -10.62
CA GLY A 24 2.02 13.92 -11.22
C GLY A 24 2.51 12.74 -10.41
N GLU A 25 3.53 12.10 -10.94
CA GLU A 25 4.27 11.03 -10.25
C GLU A 25 5.64 11.57 -9.83
N VAL A 26 6.06 11.22 -8.62
CA VAL A 26 7.43 11.48 -8.15
C VAL A 26 8.19 10.16 -8.22
N TYR A 27 9.35 10.19 -8.84
CA TYR A 27 10.17 9.02 -9.01
C TYR A 27 11.64 9.30 -8.67
N MET A 28 12.42 8.26 -8.50
CA MET A 28 13.87 8.35 -8.34
C MET A 28 14.54 7.84 -9.62
N PRO A 29 15.34 8.68 -10.30
CA PRO A 29 16.16 8.25 -11.43
C PRO A 29 17.11 7.11 -11.04
N LYS A 30 17.39 6.19 -11.98
CA LYS A 30 18.29 5.04 -11.75
C LYS A 30 19.66 5.46 -11.25
N GLY A 31 20.23 6.52 -11.84
CA GLY A 31 21.52 7.05 -11.41
C GLY A 31 21.51 7.60 -9.97
N SER A 32 20.41 8.24 -9.56
CA SER A 32 20.23 8.72 -8.18
C SER A 32 20.04 7.59 -7.18
N PHE A 33 19.34 6.52 -7.59
CA PHE A 33 19.15 5.32 -6.78
C PHE A 33 20.47 4.58 -6.51
N VAL A 34 21.32 4.42 -7.52
CA VAL A 34 22.65 3.81 -7.36
C VAL A 34 23.48 4.62 -6.38
N ARG A 35 23.60 5.93 -6.59
CA ARG A 35 24.33 6.83 -5.67
C ARG A 35 23.84 6.72 -4.23
N LEU A 36 22.53 6.70 -4.04
CA LEU A 36 21.91 6.61 -2.72
C LEU A 36 22.26 5.30 -1.99
N ASN A 37 22.32 4.20 -2.71
CA ASN A 37 22.71 2.91 -2.15
C ASN A 37 24.21 2.82 -1.87
N ASP A 38 25.06 3.39 -2.74
CA ASP A 38 26.51 3.51 -2.48
C ASP A 38 26.80 4.32 -1.21
N GLU A 39 26.05 5.41 -0.98
CA GLU A 39 26.13 6.20 0.26
C GLU A 39 25.65 5.39 1.47
N ALA A 40 24.59 4.60 1.33
CA ALA A 40 24.08 3.76 2.41
C ALA A 40 25.09 2.69 2.80
N ASP A 41 25.71 2.02 1.83
CA ASP A 41 26.74 1.01 2.05
C ASP A 41 27.99 1.61 2.72
N ALA A 42 28.43 2.81 2.29
CA ALA A 42 29.57 3.51 2.89
C ALA A 42 29.32 3.92 4.35
N GLU A 43 28.06 4.19 4.71
CA GLU A 43 27.63 4.52 6.07
C GLU A 43 27.20 3.29 6.90
N GLY A 44 27.27 2.08 6.35
CA GLY A 44 26.85 0.84 7.01
C GLY A 44 25.33 0.76 7.27
N ARG A 45 24.54 1.40 6.44
CA ARG A 45 23.07 1.36 6.45
C ARG A 45 22.56 0.37 5.41
N ASP A 46 21.40 -0.23 5.67
CA ASP A 46 20.76 -1.09 4.70
C ASP A 46 20.39 -0.32 3.42
N PRO A 47 20.72 -0.84 2.23
CA PRO A 47 20.36 -0.24 0.96
C PRO A 47 18.85 -0.34 0.70
N PHE A 48 18.32 0.56 -0.11
CA PHE A 48 16.95 0.48 -0.58
C PHE A 48 16.81 -0.65 -1.61
N ALA A 49 15.72 -1.42 -1.51
CA ALA A 49 15.47 -2.57 -2.36
C ALA A 49 15.16 -2.19 -3.83
N ASN A 50 14.53 -1.04 -4.07
CA ASN A 50 14.18 -0.58 -5.42
C ASN A 50 13.95 0.95 -5.44
N PRO A 51 13.98 1.59 -6.64
CA PRO A 51 13.80 3.04 -6.80
C PRO A 51 12.45 3.53 -6.29
N ARG A 52 11.37 2.75 -6.43
CA ARG A 52 10.02 3.11 -5.96
C ARG A 52 9.98 3.27 -4.44
N ASN A 53 10.52 2.31 -3.71
CA ASN A 53 10.60 2.39 -2.25
C ASN A 53 11.53 3.51 -1.79
N ALA A 54 12.64 3.71 -2.48
CA ALA A 54 13.57 4.81 -2.22
C ALA A 54 12.90 6.18 -2.42
N ALA A 55 12.14 6.38 -3.50
CA ALA A 55 11.38 7.61 -3.75
C ALA A 55 10.33 7.85 -2.67
N ALA A 56 9.48 6.85 -2.38
CA ALA A 56 8.45 6.95 -1.36
C ALA A 56 9.02 7.23 0.03
N GLY A 57 10.12 6.56 0.41
CA GLY A 57 10.84 6.79 1.67
C GLY A 57 11.45 8.19 1.74
N SER A 58 11.96 8.70 0.62
CA SER A 58 12.56 10.04 0.53
C SER A 58 11.52 11.15 0.69
N LEU A 59 10.33 11.00 0.13
CA LEU A 59 9.22 11.96 0.29
C LEU A 59 8.68 12.03 1.72
N ARG A 60 8.80 10.95 2.50
CA ARG A 60 8.28 10.87 3.87
C ARG A 60 9.25 11.41 4.93
N GLN A 61 10.38 11.99 4.53
CA GLN A 61 11.35 12.55 5.47
C GLN A 61 10.76 13.76 6.20
N LYS A 62 10.99 13.84 7.52
CA LYS A 62 10.56 14.99 8.33
C LYS A 62 11.39 16.24 8.04
N ASP A 63 12.68 16.08 7.73
CA ASP A 63 13.57 17.17 7.34
C ASP A 63 13.59 17.29 5.81
N PRO A 64 13.07 18.38 5.23
CA PRO A 64 13.06 18.60 3.79
C PRO A 64 14.46 18.67 3.18
N LYS A 65 15.49 18.98 3.96
CA LYS A 65 16.89 18.97 3.50
C LYS A 65 17.37 17.56 3.14
N VAL A 66 16.85 16.54 3.83
CA VAL A 66 17.13 15.14 3.48
C VAL A 66 16.51 14.80 2.14
N THR A 67 15.24 15.16 1.92
CA THR A 67 14.56 14.95 0.63
C THR A 67 15.27 15.68 -0.51
N ALA A 68 15.70 16.91 -0.30
CA ALA A 68 16.39 17.72 -1.30
C ALA A 68 17.70 17.09 -1.82
N ARG A 69 18.38 16.28 -0.99
CA ARG A 69 19.62 15.57 -1.39
C ARG A 69 19.38 14.28 -2.17
N ARG A 70 18.10 13.84 -2.27
CA ARG A 70 17.74 12.54 -2.87
C ARG A 70 17.56 12.60 -4.38
N ASP A 71 17.70 13.77 -4.99
CA ASP A 71 17.55 14.00 -6.45
C ASP A 71 16.31 13.33 -7.05
N LEU A 72 15.15 13.54 -6.41
CA LEU A 72 13.88 13.08 -6.93
C LEU A 72 13.49 13.89 -8.16
N ALA A 73 12.83 13.21 -9.11
CA ALA A 73 12.27 13.85 -10.29
C ALA A 73 10.74 13.67 -10.32
N THR A 74 10.08 14.43 -11.18
CA THR A 74 8.61 14.41 -11.31
C THR A 74 8.19 14.40 -12.77
N PHE A 75 7.08 13.72 -13.05
CA PHE A 75 6.33 13.89 -14.30
C PHE A 75 4.92 14.33 -13.97
N ILE A 76 4.51 15.50 -14.48
CA ILE A 76 3.15 16.01 -14.35
C ILE A 76 2.33 15.54 -15.55
N TYR A 77 1.11 15.03 -15.30
CA TYR A 77 0.29 14.41 -16.34
C TYR A 77 -1.21 14.70 -16.22
N ALA A 78 -1.67 15.35 -15.16
CA ALA A 78 -3.08 15.69 -15.00
C ALA A 78 -3.27 17.01 -14.23
N ILE A 79 -4.45 17.58 -14.38
CA ILE A 79 -4.94 18.77 -13.68
C ILE A 79 -6.35 18.46 -13.14
N ALA A 80 -6.72 19.09 -12.04
CA ALA A 80 -8.05 18.90 -11.47
C ALA A 80 -9.15 19.60 -12.28
N ASP A 81 -8.85 20.76 -12.85
CA ASP A 81 -9.79 21.59 -13.61
C ASP A 81 -9.08 22.16 -14.86
N THR A 82 -9.58 21.83 -16.05
CA THR A 82 -9.04 22.27 -17.34
C THR A 82 -9.69 23.53 -17.89
N ASP A 83 -10.86 23.94 -17.38
CA ASP A 83 -11.63 25.06 -17.93
C ASP A 83 -10.82 26.38 -18.01
N PRO A 84 -9.98 26.70 -17.04
CA PRO A 84 -9.20 27.95 -17.08
C PRO A 84 -8.13 27.98 -18.16
N LEU A 85 -7.76 26.82 -18.72
CA LEU A 85 -6.63 26.71 -19.64
C LEU A 85 -7.03 26.79 -21.12
N HIS A 86 -8.34 26.73 -21.42
CA HIS A 86 -8.85 26.69 -22.80
C HIS A 86 -8.19 25.63 -23.69
N VAL A 87 -7.86 24.46 -23.08
CA VAL A 87 -7.31 23.29 -23.76
C VAL A 87 -8.40 22.26 -23.99
N HIS A 88 -8.39 21.59 -25.12
CA HIS A 88 -9.47 20.69 -25.55
C HIS A 88 -9.06 19.23 -25.62
N SER A 89 -7.76 18.96 -25.46
CA SER A 89 -7.23 17.60 -25.51
C SER A 89 -6.13 17.35 -24.50
N GLN A 90 -5.90 16.07 -24.20
CA GLN A 90 -4.79 15.61 -23.35
C GLN A 90 -3.44 16.05 -23.93
N ARG A 91 -3.30 16.04 -25.28
CA ARG A 91 -2.08 16.46 -25.95
C ARG A 91 -1.83 17.95 -25.77
N GLU A 92 -2.81 18.80 -26.05
CA GLU A 92 -2.71 20.26 -25.84
C GLU A 92 -2.37 20.58 -24.38
N PHE A 93 -2.98 19.87 -23.44
CA PHE A 93 -2.69 20.04 -22.03
C PHE A 93 -1.22 19.70 -21.67
N LEU A 94 -0.68 18.59 -22.20
CA LEU A 94 0.71 18.23 -21.97
C LEU A 94 1.68 19.25 -22.59
N ASP A 95 1.34 19.81 -23.74
CA ASP A 95 2.13 20.84 -24.40
C ASP A 95 2.08 22.16 -23.61
N TRP A 96 0.91 22.50 -23.05
CA TRP A 96 0.78 23.62 -22.12
C TRP A 96 1.66 23.42 -20.86
N LEU A 97 1.62 22.25 -20.24
CA LEU A 97 2.48 21.94 -19.09
C LEU A 97 3.96 22.15 -19.40
N ARG A 98 4.45 21.70 -20.57
CA ARG A 98 5.83 21.93 -21.01
C ARG A 98 6.13 23.42 -21.16
N SER A 99 5.22 24.18 -21.76
CA SER A 99 5.37 25.64 -21.92
C SER A 99 5.37 26.36 -20.57
N ALA A 100 4.66 25.82 -19.59
CA ALA A 100 4.60 26.33 -18.21
C ALA A 100 5.84 25.98 -17.37
N GLY A 101 6.77 25.19 -17.89
CA GLY A 101 7.99 24.78 -17.18
C GLY A 101 7.86 23.53 -16.32
N PHE A 102 6.74 22.78 -16.43
CA PHE A 102 6.59 21.50 -15.77
C PHE A 102 7.30 20.37 -16.53
N SER A 103 7.85 19.43 -15.77
CA SER A 103 8.39 18.20 -16.35
C SER A 103 7.25 17.31 -16.79
N VAL A 104 7.21 17.00 -18.07
CA VAL A 104 6.27 16.06 -18.69
C VAL A 104 7.06 14.90 -19.27
N ASN A 105 6.56 13.67 -19.13
CA ASN A 105 7.23 12.51 -19.71
C ASN A 105 7.48 12.72 -21.22
N PRO A 106 8.71 12.59 -21.71
CA PRO A 106 9.02 12.74 -23.13
C PRO A 106 8.45 11.58 -23.98
N ASN A 107 8.27 10.39 -23.37
CA ASN A 107 7.79 9.18 -24.07
C ASN A 107 6.27 9.15 -24.12
N VAL A 108 5.67 10.09 -24.85
CA VAL A 108 4.22 10.21 -25.06
C VAL A 108 3.95 10.27 -26.55
N ALA A 109 3.05 9.42 -27.02
CA ALA A 109 2.59 9.42 -28.42
C ALA A 109 1.08 9.65 -28.51
N ARG A 110 0.62 10.24 -29.60
CA ARG A 110 -0.77 10.27 -30.02
C ARG A 110 -0.98 9.17 -31.04
N CYS A 111 -1.89 8.26 -30.75
CA CYS A 111 -2.25 7.14 -31.61
C CYS A 111 -3.65 7.37 -32.19
N ALA A 112 -3.81 7.14 -33.48
CA ALA A 112 -5.08 7.28 -34.17
C ALA A 112 -5.90 5.98 -34.19
N THR A 113 -5.24 4.83 -34.03
CA THR A 113 -5.84 3.51 -34.12
C THR A 113 -5.42 2.61 -32.93
N PRO A 114 -6.23 1.59 -32.59
CA PRO A 114 -5.83 0.58 -31.60
C PRO A 114 -4.54 -0.18 -31.96
N ALA A 115 -4.27 -0.35 -33.26
CA ALA A 115 -3.03 -0.99 -33.71
C ALA A 115 -1.79 -0.16 -33.35
N GLU A 116 -1.83 1.15 -33.56
CA GLU A 116 -0.76 2.06 -33.15
C GLU A 116 -0.56 2.07 -31.62
N VAL A 117 -1.66 1.98 -30.83
CA VAL A 117 -1.57 1.86 -29.38
C VAL A 117 -0.84 0.57 -28.99
N HIS A 118 -1.18 -0.55 -29.62
CA HIS A 118 -0.54 -1.83 -29.35
C HIS A 118 0.95 -1.81 -29.72
N GLU A 119 1.29 -1.21 -30.86
CA GLU A 119 2.68 -1.05 -31.29
C GLU A 119 3.48 -0.20 -30.29
N PHE A 120 2.93 0.94 -29.85
CA PHE A 120 3.56 1.77 -28.82
C PHE A 120 3.80 1.00 -27.51
N CYS A 121 2.82 0.20 -27.07
CA CYS A 121 2.96 -0.62 -25.86
C CYS A 121 4.05 -1.69 -26.03
N ALA A 122 4.16 -2.32 -27.19
CA ALA A 122 5.19 -3.30 -27.49
C ALA A 122 6.60 -2.68 -27.49
N GLN A 123 6.76 -1.52 -28.14
CA GLN A 123 8.02 -0.76 -28.15
C GLN A 123 8.40 -0.30 -26.74
N ALA A 124 7.44 0.17 -25.93
CA ALA A 124 7.69 0.58 -24.56
C ALA A 124 8.17 -0.60 -23.68
N LEU A 125 7.65 -1.80 -23.91
CA LEU A 125 8.11 -3.03 -23.24
C LEU A 125 9.55 -3.39 -23.65
N GLU A 126 9.86 -3.34 -24.95
CA GLU A 126 11.17 -3.67 -25.49
C GLU A 126 12.25 -2.73 -24.95
N HIS A 127 11.96 -1.42 -24.94
CA HIS A 127 12.92 -0.38 -24.57
C HIS A 127 12.83 0.07 -23.10
N ARG A 128 12.06 -0.63 -22.23
CA ARG A 128 11.92 -0.25 -20.82
C ARG A 128 13.25 -0.17 -20.07
N GLY A 129 14.24 -0.97 -20.49
CA GLY A 129 15.58 -0.99 -19.90
C GLY A 129 16.41 0.27 -20.17
N ASP A 130 16.16 0.94 -21.29
CA ASP A 130 16.91 2.12 -21.76
C ASP A 130 16.51 3.40 -21.02
N LEU A 131 15.38 3.36 -20.31
CA LEU A 131 14.88 4.51 -19.56
C LEU A 131 15.68 4.72 -18.27
N ASP A 132 15.88 5.98 -17.88
CA ASP A 132 16.48 6.34 -16.57
C ASP A 132 15.51 6.18 -15.40
N TYR A 133 14.39 5.54 -15.59
CA TYR A 133 13.39 5.20 -14.56
C TYR A 133 12.70 3.88 -14.90
N ASP A 134 12.17 3.22 -13.89
CA ASP A 134 11.44 1.97 -14.09
C ASP A 134 9.99 2.21 -14.46
N ILE A 135 9.48 1.39 -15.38
CA ILE A 135 8.07 1.38 -15.77
C ILE A 135 7.51 -0.05 -15.69
N ASP A 136 6.25 -0.15 -15.24
CA ASP A 136 5.50 -1.40 -15.14
C ASP A 136 4.38 -1.51 -16.20
N GLY A 137 4.28 -0.49 -17.06
CA GLY A 137 3.26 -0.43 -18.11
C GLY A 137 3.11 0.95 -18.75
N VAL A 138 2.08 1.08 -19.56
CA VAL A 138 1.70 2.29 -20.29
C VAL A 138 0.27 2.67 -19.90
N VAL A 139 0.00 3.96 -19.75
CA VAL A 139 -1.37 4.47 -19.57
C VAL A 139 -1.89 5.02 -20.89
N VAL A 140 -2.97 4.43 -21.38
CA VAL A 140 -3.69 4.86 -22.57
C VAL A 140 -4.86 5.73 -22.13
N LYS A 141 -5.00 6.92 -22.75
CA LYS A 141 -6.08 7.88 -22.43
C LYS A 141 -6.77 8.32 -23.72
N VAL A 142 -8.06 8.57 -23.64
CA VAL A 142 -8.79 9.27 -24.71
C VAL A 142 -8.27 10.69 -24.78
N ASP A 143 -7.91 11.17 -25.98
CA ASP A 143 -7.26 12.47 -26.18
C ASP A 143 -8.24 13.65 -25.99
N SER A 144 -9.44 13.58 -26.56
CA SER A 144 -10.45 14.64 -26.46
C SER A 144 -11.05 14.76 -25.06
N PHE A 145 -10.99 15.92 -24.43
CA PHE A 145 -11.61 16.18 -23.13
C PHE A 145 -13.14 16.10 -23.19
N GLN A 146 -13.77 16.50 -24.30
CA GLN A 146 -15.22 16.32 -24.45
C GLN A 146 -15.59 14.83 -24.41
N GLN A 147 -14.85 13.98 -25.11
CA GLN A 147 -15.07 12.53 -25.06
C GLN A 147 -14.78 11.94 -23.66
N GLN A 148 -13.80 12.47 -22.94
CA GLN A 148 -13.56 12.06 -21.55
C GLN A 148 -14.75 12.40 -20.64
N LEU A 149 -15.37 13.56 -20.80
CA LEU A 149 -16.59 13.97 -20.09
C LEU A 149 -17.78 13.07 -20.43
N ASP A 150 -17.98 12.76 -21.72
CA ASP A 150 -19.08 11.90 -22.18
C ASP A 150 -18.95 10.45 -21.65
N LEU A 151 -17.73 9.94 -21.55
CA LEU A 151 -17.44 8.61 -20.99
C LEU A 151 -17.58 8.58 -19.44
N GLY A 152 -17.23 9.66 -18.79
CA GLY A 152 -17.34 9.84 -17.34
C GLY A 152 -16.46 8.93 -16.51
N PHE A 153 -16.94 8.65 -15.29
CA PHE A 153 -16.21 7.90 -14.26
C PHE A 153 -17.04 6.75 -13.72
N THR A 154 -16.36 5.73 -13.21
CA THR A 154 -16.94 4.76 -12.26
C THR A 154 -16.75 5.32 -10.84
N ALA A 155 -17.24 4.63 -9.82
CA ALA A 155 -16.96 5.01 -8.42
C ALA A 155 -15.47 5.06 -8.04
N ARG A 156 -14.58 4.47 -8.85
CA ARG A 156 -13.14 4.33 -8.51
C ARG A 156 -12.18 4.79 -9.60
N ALA A 157 -12.60 4.89 -10.84
CA ALA A 157 -11.69 5.12 -11.95
C ALA A 157 -12.37 5.84 -13.13
N PRO A 158 -11.63 6.59 -13.95
CA PRO A 158 -12.13 7.12 -15.21
C PRO A 158 -12.42 5.99 -16.21
N ARG A 159 -13.46 6.15 -17.02
CA ARG A 159 -13.77 5.22 -18.13
C ARG A 159 -12.96 5.48 -19.39
N TRP A 160 -12.31 6.61 -19.46
CA TRP A 160 -11.53 7.11 -20.58
C TRP A 160 -10.01 6.86 -20.46
N ALA A 161 -9.58 6.16 -19.40
CA ALA A 161 -8.17 5.80 -19.21
C ALA A 161 -8.05 4.32 -18.81
N ILE A 162 -7.04 3.65 -19.37
CA ILE A 162 -6.71 2.26 -19.07
C ILE A 162 -5.20 2.09 -18.92
N ALA A 163 -4.78 1.31 -17.93
CA ALA A 163 -3.39 0.92 -17.79
C ALA A 163 -3.14 -0.41 -18.51
N PHE A 164 -2.23 -0.41 -19.46
CA PHE A 164 -1.67 -1.60 -20.07
C PHE A 164 -0.43 -1.99 -19.27
N LYS A 165 -0.55 -3.03 -18.42
CA LYS A 165 0.56 -3.52 -17.61
C LYS A 165 1.41 -4.50 -18.39
N PHE A 166 2.74 -4.38 -18.24
CA PHE A 166 3.68 -5.34 -18.81
C PHE A 166 3.59 -6.70 -18.10
N PRO A 167 3.95 -7.79 -18.79
CA PRO A 167 4.10 -9.09 -18.13
C PRO A 167 5.06 -8.97 -16.95
N PRO A 168 4.66 -9.44 -15.75
CA PRO A 168 5.51 -9.39 -14.57
C PRO A 168 6.71 -10.33 -14.70
N GLU A 169 7.79 -10.03 -13.99
CA GLU A 169 8.91 -10.95 -13.82
C GLU A 169 8.47 -12.17 -13.01
N GLU A 170 8.69 -13.38 -13.54
CA GLU A 170 8.39 -14.64 -12.88
C GLU A 170 9.63 -15.34 -12.37
N LYS A 171 9.56 -15.92 -11.18
CA LYS A 171 10.61 -16.74 -10.57
C LYS A 171 10.03 -18.02 -10.01
N GLN A 172 10.90 -19.05 -9.93
CA GLN A 172 10.56 -20.31 -9.29
C GLN A 172 11.12 -20.34 -7.88
N THR A 173 10.35 -20.89 -6.96
CA THR A 173 10.74 -21.12 -5.56
C THR A 173 10.01 -22.34 -5.00
N ILE A 174 10.39 -22.82 -3.81
CA ILE A 174 9.75 -23.98 -3.17
C ILE A 174 8.73 -23.51 -2.15
N LEU A 175 7.48 -23.93 -2.31
CA LEU A 175 6.42 -23.73 -1.34
C LEU A 175 6.65 -24.63 -0.12
N ARG A 176 6.90 -24.02 1.03
CA ARG A 176 7.21 -24.74 2.27
C ARG A 176 5.97 -25.12 3.04
N GLU A 177 5.04 -24.17 3.19
CA GLU A 177 3.83 -24.30 4.01
C GLU A 177 2.72 -23.42 3.46
N ILE A 178 1.47 -23.85 3.62
CA ILE A 178 0.27 -23.01 3.43
C ILE A 178 -0.30 -22.69 4.80
N ARG A 179 0.02 -21.51 5.31
CA ARG A 179 -0.37 -21.04 6.63
C ARG A 179 -1.70 -20.29 6.59
N ILE A 180 -2.51 -20.44 7.63
CA ILE A 180 -3.77 -19.71 7.76
C ILE A 180 -3.55 -18.42 8.55
N GLN A 181 -3.96 -17.31 7.95
CA GLN A 181 -4.14 -16.02 8.62
C GLN A 181 -5.62 -15.83 8.94
N VAL A 182 -5.93 -15.43 10.19
CA VAL A 182 -7.32 -15.17 10.62
C VAL A 182 -7.54 -13.67 10.64
N GLY A 183 -8.42 -13.19 9.78
CA GLY A 183 -8.76 -11.76 9.68
C GLY A 183 -9.75 -11.29 10.76
N ARG A 184 -9.99 -9.98 10.84
CA ARG A 184 -10.87 -9.34 11.83
C ARG A 184 -12.31 -9.84 11.86
N THR A 185 -12.81 -10.36 10.76
CA THR A 185 -14.17 -10.94 10.64
C THR A 185 -14.16 -12.46 10.76
N GLY A 186 -13.08 -13.04 11.27
CA GLY A 186 -12.90 -14.48 11.41
C GLY A 186 -12.55 -15.22 10.12
N VAL A 187 -12.48 -14.56 8.96
CA VAL A 187 -12.13 -15.21 7.70
C VAL A 187 -10.74 -15.81 7.76
N LEU A 188 -10.67 -17.09 7.39
CA LEU A 188 -9.43 -17.84 7.25
C LEU A 188 -8.87 -17.65 5.85
N THR A 189 -7.73 -16.95 5.75
CA THR A 189 -7.06 -16.68 4.48
C THR A 189 -5.79 -17.53 4.39
N PRO A 190 -5.67 -18.44 3.41
CA PRO A 190 -4.45 -19.20 3.19
C PRO A 190 -3.36 -18.31 2.59
N VAL A 191 -2.16 -18.43 3.12
CA VAL A 191 -0.96 -17.70 2.71
C VAL A 191 0.14 -18.71 2.42
N ALA A 192 0.69 -18.66 1.21
CA ALA A 192 1.85 -19.45 0.83
C ALA A 192 3.09 -18.88 1.51
N GLU A 193 3.83 -19.71 2.26
CA GLU A 193 5.18 -19.42 2.75
C GLU A 193 6.18 -20.23 1.92
N PHE A 194 7.16 -19.57 1.32
CA PHE A 194 8.09 -20.18 0.38
C PHE A 194 9.52 -19.67 0.59
N ASP A 195 10.49 -20.37 0.02
CA ASP A 195 11.89 -19.93 0.11
C ASP A 195 12.05 -18.53 -0.46
N PRO A 196 12.76 -17.64 0.24
CA PRO A 196 12.93 -16.26 -0.19
C PRO A 196 13.50 -16.17 -1.60
N VAL A 197 12.87 -15.39 -2.47
CA VAL A 197 13.28 -15.19 -3.86
C VAL A 197 13.14 -13.72 -4.25
N THR A 198 14.13 -13.23 -5.02
CA THR A 198 14.10 -11.84 -5.48
C THR A 198 13.31 -11.72 -6.79
N VAL A 199 12.27 -10.89 -6.79
CA VAL A 199 11.39 -10.61 -7.93
C VAL A 199 11.23 -9.10 -8.05
N ALA A 200 11.47 -8.54 -9.23
CA ALA A 200 11.36 -7.10 -9.49
C ALA A 200 12.01 -6.25 -8.38
N GLY A 201 13.29 -6.54 -8.09
CA GLY A 201 14.13 -5.78 -7.16
C GLY A 201 13.76 -5.88 -5.68
N SER A 202 12.90 -6.81 -5.25
CA SER A 202 12.65 -7.05 -3.83
C SER A 202 12.54 -8.54 -3.50
N THR A 203 13.00 -8.93 -2.31
CA THR A 203 12.88 -10.31 -1.84
C THR A 203 11.50 -10.54 -1.24
N ILE A 204 10.82 -11.58 -1.73
CA ILE A 204 9.53 -12.03 -1.26
C ILE A 204 9.65 -13.46 -0.71
N ALA A 205 8.90 -13.77 0.34
CA ALA A 205 8.86 -15.10 0.96
C ALA A 205 7.43 -15.55 1.27
N ARG A 206 6.44 -14.70 1.00
CA ARG A 206 5.02 -14.97 1.26
C ARG A 206 4.14 -14.37 0.18
N ALA A 207 3.04 -15.05 -0.15
CA ALA A 207 1.99 -14.54 -1.03
C ALA A 207 0.61 -15.07 -0.59
N THR A 208 -0.43 -14.25 -0.73
CA THR A 208 -1.78 -14.72 -0.45
C THR A 208 -2.23 -15.75 -1.49
N LEU A 209 -2.93 -16.79 -1.03
CA LEU A 209 -3.64 -17.74 -1.89
C LEU A 209 -5.15 -17.44 -1.92
N HIS A 210 -5.57 -16.32 -1.31
CA HIS A 210 -6.93 -15.79 -1.25
C HIS A 210 -7.94 -16.71 -0.54
N ASN A 211 -8.19 -17.92 -1.06
CA ASN A 211 -9.16 -18.88 -0.53
C ASN A 211 -8.86 -20.30 -1.03
N ILE A 212 -9.64 -21.27 -0.55
CA ILE A 212 -9.47 -22.69 -0.91
C ILE A 212 -9.73 -22.94 -2.40
N ASP A 213 -10.65 -22.20 -3.02
CA ASP A 213 -11.02 -22.40 -4.43
C ASP A 213 -9.86 -21.99 -5.34
N GLU A 214 -9.13 -20.93 -4.97
CA GLU A 214 -7.91 -20.51 -5.67
C GLU A 214 -6.79 -21.56 -5.53
N ILE A 215 -6.63 -22.18 -4.37
CA ILE A 215 -5.66 -23.27 -4.17
C ILE A 215 -6.01 -24.46 -5.09
N ARG A 216 -7.29 -24.85 -5.11
CA ARG A 216 -7.78 -25.92 -5.98
C ARG A 216 -7.64 -25.58 -7.46
N ARG A 217 -8.05 -24.37 -7.85
CA ARG A 217 -7.93 -23.88 -9.24
C ARG A 217 -6.50 -23.87 -9.73
N LYS A 218 -5.58 -23.39 -8.90
CA LYS A 218 -4.14 -23.36 -9.20
C LYS A 218 -3.48 -24.72 -9.02
N ASN A 219 -4.13 -25.66 -8.36
CA ASN A 219 -3.63 -27.00 -8.03
C ASN A 219 -2.26 -26.93 -7.30
N VAL A 220 -2.17 -26.09 -6.28
CA VAL A 220 -0.95 -25.84 -5.50
C VAL A 220 -0.94 -26.72 -4.26
N ARG A 221 0.20 -27.35 -3.96
CA ARG A 221 0.42 -28.21 -2.79
C ARG A 221 1.70 -27.82 -2.07
N GLU A 222 1.76 -28.09 -0.78
CA GLU A 222 3.00 -27.94 -0.01
C GLU A 222 4.10 -28.86 -0.59
N GLY A 223 5.33 -28.34 -0.64
CA GLY A 223 6.46 -29.00 -1.28
C GLY A 223 6.60 -28.75 -2.78
N ASP A 224 5.60 -28.15 -3.45
CA ASP A 224 5.71 -27.83 -4.87
C ASP A 224 6.82 -26.81 -5.16
N THR A 225 7.47 -26.98 -6.31
CA THR A 225 8.14 -25.85 -6.96
C THR A 225 7.04 -24.97 -7.58
N ILE A 226 6.89 -23.74 -7.09
CA ILE A 226 5.88 -22.78 -7.55
C ILE A 226 6.50 -21.67 -8.37
N ILE A 227 5.72 -21.11 -9.30
CA ILE A 227 6.03 -19.88 -10.01
C ILE A 227 5.40 -18.73 -9.23
N VAL A 228 6.19 -17.72 -8.92
CA VAL A 228 5.74 -16.50 -8.23
C VAL A 228 6.07 -15.27 -9.04
N HIS A 229 5.21 -14.26 -8.95
CA HIS A 229 5.44 -12.94 -9.51
C HIS A 229 4.93 -11.85 -8.57
N LYS A 230 5.08 -10.61 -8.98
CA LYS A 230 4.46 -9.46 -8.29
C LYS A 230 3.46 -8.79 -9.22
N ALA A 231 2.17 -8.87 -8.89
CA ALA A 231 1.14 -8.14 -9.63
C ALA A 231 1.39 -6.64 -9.56
N GLY A 232 1.52 -5.99 -10.73
CA GLY A 232 1.88 -4.57 -10.85
C GLY A 232 3.19 -4.22 -10.16
N ASP A 233 4.15 -5.15 -10.11
CA ASP A 233 5.44 -5.05 -9.41
C ASP A 233 5.34 -4.72 -7.89
N VAL A 234 4.18 -4.95 -7.28
CA VAL A 234 3.89 -4.62 -5.88
C VAL A 234 3.49 -5.82 -5.05
N ILE A 235 2.44 -6.55 -5.46
CA ILE A 235 1.80 -7.57 -4.64
C ILE A 235 2.30 -8.96 -5.04
N PRO A 236 2.96 -9.72 -4.13
CA PRO A 236 3.36 -11.10 -4.43
C PRO A 236 2.15 -12.00 -4.69
N GLU A 237 2.21 -12.78 -5.76
CA GLU A 237 1.21 -13.78 -6.12
C GLU A 237 1.86 -15.09 -6.54
N VAL A 238 1.20 -16.20 -6.21
CA VAL A 238 1.53 -17.54 -6.73
C VAL A 238 0.78 -17.73 -8.04
N VAL A 239 1.50 -17.95 -9.12
CA VAL A 239 0.93 -18.24 -10.44
C VAL A 239 0.38 -19.68 -10.47
N GLY A 240 1.23 -20.64 -10.08
CA GLY A 240 0.90 -22.07 -10.04
C GLY A 240 2.13 -22.93 -9.80
N PRO A 241 1.99 -24.26 -9.76
CA PRO A 241 3.06 -25.21 -9.61
C PRO A 241 3.78 -25.51 -10.94
N VAL A 242 5.05 -25.89 -10.85
CA VAL A 242 5.80 -26.53 -11.94
C VAL A 242 5.56 -28.04 -11.81
N LEU A 243 4.56 -28.56 -12.51
CA LEU A 243 4.07 -29.95 -12.34
C LEU A 243 5.16 -31.01 -12.53
N ASP A 244 6.08 -30.80 -13.45
CA ASP A 244 7.22 -31.71 -13.71
C ASP A 244 8.19 -31.81 -12.53
N LYS A 245 8.13 -30.88 -11.58
CA LYS A 245 8.99 -30.84 -10.38
C LYS A 245 8.23 -31.20 -9.10
N ARG A 246 6.98 -31.62 -9.22
CA ARG A 246 6.13 -31.95 -8.06
C ARG A 246 6.64 -33.19 -7.34
N PRO A 247 6.82 -33.18 -6.01
CA PRO A 247 7.12 -34.37 -5.23
C PRO A 247 6.03 -35.44 -5.40
N ALA A 248 6.44 -36.71 -5.53
CA ALA A 248 5.52 -37.82 -5.75
C ALA A 248 4.58 -38.08 -4.55
N ASP A 249 4.98 -37.68 -3.37
CA ASP A 249 4.27 -37.83 -2.10
C ASP A 249 3.45 -36.59 -1.73
N SER A 250 3.34 -35.59 -2.60
CA SER A 250 2.56 -34.39 -2.34
C SER A 250 1.07 -34.70 -2.23
N VAL A 251 0.40 -34.12 -1.23
CA VAL A 251 -1.02 -34.30 -0.96
C VAL A 251 -1.80 -33.01 -1.19
N ASP A 252 -3.11 -33.15 -1.45
CA ASP A 252 -4.00 -31.99 -1.58
C ASP A 252 -4.11 -31.26 -0.23
N TRP A 253 -4.01 -29.94 -0.28
CA TRP A 253 -4.18 -29.13 0.91
C TRP A 253 -5.67 -28.90 1.22
N HIS A 254 -6.01 -28.96 2.52
CA HIS A 254 -7.38 -28.81 2.99
C HIS A 254 -7.47 -27.69 4.04
N MET A 255 -8.60 -26.97 4.02
CA MET A 255 -8.88 -25.98 5.05
C MET A 255 -9.03 -26.67 6.41
N PRO A 256 -8.41 -26.16 7.47
CA PRO A 256 -8.55 -26.77 8.81
C PRO A 256 -9.98 -26.64 9.32
N GLU A 257 -10.42 -27.67 10.05
CA GLU A 257 -11.76 -27.72 10.66
C GLU A 257 -11.86 -26.89 11.94
N VAL A 258 -10.69 -26.55 12.52
CA VAL A 258 -10.59 -25.72 13.72
C VAL A 258 -9.69 -24.53 13.47
N CYS A 259 -9.98 -23.42 14.12
CA CYS A 259 -9.17 -22.22 14.05
C CYS A 259 -7.76 -22.48 14.60
N PRO A 260 -6.69 -22.22 13.86
CA PRO A 260 -5.31 -22.48 14.33
C PRO A 260 -4.88 -21.59 15.49
N VAL A 261 -5.64 -20.52 15.79
CA VAL A 261 -5.29 -19.58 16.86
C VAL A 261 -6.03 -19.87 18.16
N CYS A 262 -7.34 -20.14 18.10
CA CYS A 262 -8.16 -20.33 19.31
C CYS A 262 -8.77 -21.73 19.44
N GLY A 263 -8.57 -22.65 18.49
CA GLY A 263 -9.11 -24.01 18.53
C GLY A 263 -10.63 -24.13 18.32
N SER A 264 -11.35 -23.02 18.17
CA SER A 264 -12.79 -23.05 17.93
C SER A 264 -13.14 -23.61 16.56
N PRO A 265 -14.32 -24.20 16.37
CA PRO A 265 -14.76 -24.71 15.06
C PRO A 265 -14.71 -23.63 13.98
N VAL A 266 -14.35 -24.07 12.77
CA VAL A 266 -14.42 -23.26 11.55
C VAL A 266 -15.71 -23.56 10.84
N VAL A 267 -16.45 -22.54 10.46
CA VAL A 267 -17.73 -22.65 9.78
C VAL A 267 -17.58 -22.19 8.32
N HIS A 268 -18.21 -22.93 7.42
CA HIS A 268 -18.37 -22.57 6.02
C HIS A 268 -19.88 -22.50 5.72
N GLU A 269 -20.37 -21.31 5.36
CA GLU A 269 -21.78 -21.10 5.02
C GLU A 269 -22.02 -21.46 3.55
N ASP A 270 -23.16 -22.11 3.27
CA ASP A 270 -23.55 -22.47 1.91
C ASP A 270 -23.65 -21.20 1.03
N GLY A 271 -22.98 -21.22 -0.10
CA GLY A 271 -22.92 -20.08 -1.05
C GLY A 271 -21.86 -19.02 -0.73
N GLU A 272 -21.14 -19.12 0.38
CA GLU A 272 -19.94 -18.30 0.65
C GLU A 272 -18.66 -19.07 0.32
N VAL A 273 -17.66 -18.35 -0.18
CA VAL A 273 -16.30 -18.92 -0.40
C VAL A 273 -15.48 -18.91 0.90
N ALA A 274 -15.89 -18.11 1.88
CA ALA A 274 -15.11 -17.85 3.08
C ALA A 274 -15.35 -18.89 4.17
N TYR A 275 -14.26 -19.45 4.68
CA TYR A 275 -14.21 -20.21 5.93
C TYR A 275 -13.97 -19.28 7.11
N ARG A 276 -14.68 -19.45 8.23
CA ARG A 276 -14.65 -18.50 9.34
C ARG A 276 -14.50 -19.15 10.69
N CYS A 277 -13.61 -18.58 11.51
CA CYS A 277 -13.66 -18.75 12.95
C CYS A 277 -14.80 -17.90 13.53
N VAL A 278 -15.76 -18.51 14.19
CA VAL A 278 -16.94 -17.84 14.76
C VAL A 278 -16.76 -17.40 16.22
N SER A 279 -15.62 -17.68 16.81
CA SER A 279 -15.34 -17.30 18.20
C SER A 279 -15.16 -15.80 18.33
N ILE A 280 -15.97 -15.16 19.18
CA ILE A 280 -15.86 -13.73 19.49
C ILE A 280 -14.58 -13.43 20.29
N ASP A 281 -14.08 -14.40 21.04
CA ASP A 281 -12.92 -14.30 21.90
C ASP A 281 -11.62 -14.74 21.22
N CYS A 282 -11.64 -14.93 19.91
CA CYS A 282 -10.45 -15.30 19.15
C CYS A 282 -9.39 -14.18 19.22
N PRO A 283 -8.18 -14.45 19.77
CA PRO A 283 -7.14 -13.43 19.92
C PRO A 283 -6.72 -12.78 18.60
N ALA A 284 -6.70 -13.57 17.51
CA ALA A 284 -6.39 -13.03 16.18
C ALA A 284 -7.46 -12.03 15.71
N GLN A 285 -8.74 -12.32 15.92
CA GLN A 285 -9.82 -11.40 15.57
C GLN A 285 -9.79 -10.14 16.45
N LEU A 286 -9.50 -10.27 17.73
CA LEU A 286 -9.34 -9.13 18.65
C LEU A 286 -8.26 -8.18 18.12
N LYS A 287 -7.05 -8.70 17.90
CA LYS A 287 -5.92 -7.92 17.39
C LYS A 287 -6.28 -7.17 16.09
N GLU A 288 -6.82 -7.88 15.11
CA GLU A 288 -7.18 -7.31 13.81
C GLU A 288 -8.31 -6.26 13.91
N ARG A 289 -9.26 -6.43 14.84
CA ARG A 289 -10.30 -5.41 15.13
C ARG A 289 -9.69 -4.14 15.72
N LEU A 290 -8.77 -4.29 16.67
CA LEU A 290 -8.08 -3.17 17.30
C LEU A 290 -7.22 -2.40 16.29
N LEU A 291 -6.46 -3.10 15.43
CA LEU A 291 -5.66 -2.50 14.37
C LEU A 291 -6.53 -1.79 13.33
N HIS A 292 -7.66 -2.40 12.96
CA HIS A 292 -8.62 -1.75 12.05
C HIS A 292 -9.17 -0.47 12.65
N TRP A 293 -9.56 -0.48 13.92
CA TRP A 293 -10.09 0.69 14.62
C TRP A 293 -9.14 1.87 14.54
N VAL A 294 -7.87 1.68 14.85
CA VAL A 294 -6.85 2.75 14.87
C VAL A 294 -6.35 3.15 13.49
N SER A 295 -6.69 2.41 12.44
CA SER A 295 -6.19 2.62 11.08
C SER A 295 -6.59 3.98 10.50
N ARG A 296 -5.81 4.46 9.50
CA ARG A 296 -6.02 5.74 8.80
C ARG A 296 -7.42 5.91 8.21
N GLY A 297 -8.05 4.82 7.76
CA GLY A 297 -9.41 4.84 7.22
C GLY A 297 -10.52 4.95 8.27
N CYS A 298 -10.20 4.69 9.53
CA CYS A 298 -11.08 4.64 10.68
C CYS A 298 -10.81 5.80 11.64
N MET A 299 -10.32 5.51 12.84
CA MET A 299 -10.08 6.55 13.85
C MET A 299 -8.78 7.34 13.63
N ASP A 300 -7.88 6.85 12.76
CA ASP A 300 -6.63 7.53 12.32
C ASP A 300 -5.72 7.91 13.49
N VAL A 301 -5.38 6.94 14.31
CA VAL A 301 -4.53 7.12 15.49
C VAL A 301 -3.08 6.79 15.13
N ASP A 302 -2.27 7.82 14.86
CA ASP A 302 -0.85 7.65 14.55
C ASP A 302 -0.06 7.20 15.78
N GLY A 303 0.80 6.19 15.57
CA GLY A 303 1.64 5.61 16.62
C GLY A 303 1.12 4.29 17.22
N LEU A 304 -0.12 3.90 16.96
CA LEU A 304 -0.67 2.59 17.31
C LEU A 304 -0.53 1.61 16.14
N GLY A 305 0.66 1.08 15.97
CA GLY A 305 0.94 0.01 15.01
C GLY A 305 0.88 -1.37 15.66
N ASP A 306 1.11 -2.39 14.81
CA ASP A 306 1.06 -3.82 15.16
C ASP A 306 1.83 -4.17 16.44
N GLU A 307 3.10 -3.72 16.54
CA GLU A 307 3.96 -4.02 17.70
C GLU A 307 3.42 -3.45 19.03
N ILE A 308 2.85 -2.25 19.03
CA ILE A 308 2.35 -1.60 20.24
C ILE A 308 1.02 -2.21 20.66
N VAL A 309 0.13 -2.48 19.71
CA VAL A 309 -1.16 -3.13 19.96
C VAL A 309 -0.95 -4.53 20.54
N ASP A 310 -0.03 -5.33 19.99
CA ASP A 310 0.32 -6.65 20.54
C ASP A 310 0.78 -6.57 22.00
N LYS A 311 1.59 -5.59 22.32
CA LYS A 311 2.10 -5.39 23.69
C LYS A 311 1.02 -4.95 24.66
N MET A 312 0.10 -4.10 24.20
CA MET A 312 -1.04 -3.68 24.99
C MET A 312 -1.96 -4.87 25.30
N ILE A 313 -2.22 -5.75 24.31
CA ILE A 313 -2.99 -6.98 24.50
C ILE A 313 -2.27 -7.90 25.48
N ALA A 314 -0.98 -8.14 25.28
CA ALA A 314 -0.17 -9.02 26.13
C ALA A 314 -0.06 -8.51 27.58
N ALA A 315 -0.06 -7.20 27.78
CA ALA A 315 -0.08 -6.55 29.09
C ALA A 315 -1.48 -6.50 29.74
N GLY A 316 -2.53 -6.96 29.03
CA GLY A 316 -3.91 -6.90 29.52
C GLY A 316 -4.49 -5.48 29.61
N LEU A 317 -3.92 -4.51 28.91
CA LEU A 317 -4.37 -3.12 28.92
C LEU A 317 -5.60 -2.88 28.04
N ILE A 318 -5.78 -3.69 26.99
CA ILE A 318 -6.88 -3.55 26.05
C ILE A 318 -7.50 -4.91 25.70
N HIS A 319 -8.83 -5.00 25.76
CA HIS A 319 -9.65 -6.17 25.43
C HIS A 319 -10.69 -5.83 24.35
N ASP A 320 -10.98 -4.54 24.16
CA ASP A 320 -11.82 -4.04 23.08
C ASP A 320 -11.39 -2.63 22.65
N VAL A 321 -12.10 -2.06 21.65
CA VAL A 321 -11.78 -0.74 21.11
C VAL A 321 -12.06 0.42 22.06
N ALA A 322 -12.94 0.23 23.07
CA ALA A 322 -13.25 1.27 24.04
C ALA A 322 -12.13 1.46 25.05
N ASP A 323 -11.38 0.41 25.34
CA ASP A 323 -10.24 0.44 26.27
C ASP A 323 -9.16 1.43 25.84
N PHE A 324 -8.98 1.66 24.52
CA PHE A 324 -8.05 2.68 24.03
C PHE A 324 -8.29 4.06 24.64
N TYR A 325 -9.54 4.39 24.92
CA TYR A 325 -9.96 5.71 25.45
C TYR A 325 -9.89 5.81 26.96
N GLN A 326 -9.52 4.71 27.64
CA GLN A 326 -9.29 4.65 29.09
C GLN A 326 -7.80 4.68 29.44
N LEU A 327 -6.92 4.46 28.44
CA LEU A 327 -5.47 4.43 28.64
C LEU A 327 -4.94 5.78 29.11
N THR A 328 -3.97 5.70 30.04
CA THR A 328 -3.17 6.84 30.49
C THR A 328 -1.80 6.87 29.80
N VAL A 329 -1.10 7.99 29.92
CA VAL A 329 0.27 8.11 29.43
C VAL A 329 1.19 7.08 30.09
N ASP A 330 1.01 6.85 31.40
CA ASP A 330 1.87 5.92 32.16
C ASP A 330 1.66 4.47 31.72
N ASP A 331 0.43 4.05 31.41
CA ASP A 331 0.15 2.71 30.89
C ASP A 331 0.95 2.40 29.61
N ILE A 332 1.05 3.39 28.73
CA ILE A 332 1.74 3.24 27.43
C ILE A 332 3.25 3.43 27.58
N ALA A 333 3.68 4.41 28.37
CA ALA A 333 5.10 4.78 28.47
C ALA A 333 5.97 3.65 29.03
N GLY A 334 5.41 2.83 29.93
CA GLY A 334 6.09 1.70 30.57
C GLY A 334 6.15 0.42 29.73
N LEU A 335 5.41 0.33 28.63
CA LEU A 335 5.38 -0.87 27.79
C LEU A 335 6.78 -1.17 27.21
N ASP A 336 7.21 -2.44 27.36
CA ASP A 336 8.48 -2.91 26.81
C ASP A 336 8.40 -2.97 25.28
N THR A 337 9.30 -2.28 24.56
CA THR A 337 9.39 -2.35 23.09
C THR A 337 9.92 -3.70 22.58
N GLY A 338 10.37 -4.60 23.46
CA GLY A 338 11.08 -5.83 23.08
C GLY A 338 12.49 -5.58 22.56
N ARG A 339 12.94 -4.34 22.60
CA ARG A 339 14.33 -3.93 22.26
C ARG A 339 15.11 -3.71 23.54
N THR A 340 16.42 -3.89 23.47
CA THR A 340 17.31 -3.64 24.59
C THR A 340 18.36 -2.59 24.27
N TYR A 341 18.85 -1.90 25.29
CA TYR A 341 19.93 -0.93 25.11
C TYR A 341 21.23 -1.63 24.67
N ALA A 342 21.77 -1.21 23.53
CA ALA A 342 23.04 -1.74 22.98
C ALA A 342 24.26 -1.39 23.84
N SER A 343 24.19 -0.31 24.63
CA SER A 343 25.27 0.16 25.53
C SER A 343 24.69 0.79 26.80
N SER A 344 25.49 0.75 27.89
CA SER A 344 25.15 1.41 29.15
C SER A 344 25.28 2.92 29.04
N ASN A 345 24.33 3.66 29.65
CA ASN A 345 24.38 5.11 29.77
C ASN A 345 24.11 5.52 31.23
N SER A 346 25.17 5.87 31.95
CA SER A 346 25.11 6.24 33.37
C SER A 346 24.28 7.50 33.63
N LYS A 347 24.24 8.46 32.70
CA LYS A 347 23.41 9.67 32.84
C LYS A 347 21.92 9.38 32.80
N ARG A 348 21.52 8.29 32.13
CA ARG A 348 20.13 7.82 32.03
C ARG A 348 19.82 6.67 33.00
N GLY A 349 20.80 6.18 33.74
CA GLY A 349 20.65 5.05 34.67
C GLY A 349 20.37 3.71 33.98
N VAL A 350 20.64 3.57 32.65
CA VAL A 350 20.37 2.34 31.91
C VAL A 350 21.65 1.55 31.68
N LYS A 351 21.53 0.21 31.72
CA LYS A 351 22.62 -0.74 31.43
C LYS A 351 22.42 -1.39 30.07
N LYS A 352 23.51 -1.87 29.47
CA LYS A 352 23.43 -2.74 28.29
C LYS A 352 22.56 -3.95 28.59
N GLY A 353 21.58 -4.22 27.74
CA GLY A 353 20.62 -5.31 27.89
C GLY A 353 19.34 -4.94 28.63
N ASP A 354 19.24 -3.77 29.24
CA ASP A 354 17.97 -3.31 29.84
C ASP A 354 16.90 -3.13 28.74
N PRO A 355 15.62 -3.44 29.02
CA PRO A 355 14.54 -3.23 28.05
C PRO A 355 14.35 -1.74 27.75
N ILE A 356 14.03 -1.44 26.50
CA ILE A 356 13.72 -0.08 26.07
C ILE A 356 12.20 0.10 26.15
N PRO A 357 11.67 0.97 27.02
CA PRO A 357 10.24 1.26 27.05
C PRO A 357 9.80 2.12 25.86
N VAL A 358 8.51 2.15 25.56
CA VAL A 358 7.89 3.04 24.56
C VAL A 358 8.24 4.50 24.83
N GLY A 359 8.25 4.89 26.11
CA GLY A 359 8.69 6.19 26.59
C GLY A 359 7.61 7.28 26.52
N LEU A 360 7.76 8.28 27.39
CA LEU A 360 6.76 9.34 27.63
C LEU A 360 6.34 10.09 26.37
N LYS A 361 7.30 10.54 25.52
CA LYS A 361 6.97 11.31 24.31
C LYS A 361 6.09 10.56 23.32
N THR A 362 6.34 9.26 23.15
CA THR A 362 5.53 8.41 22.27
C THR A 362 4.16 8.19 22.87
N ALA A 363 4.09 7.93 24.18
CA ALA A 363 2.85 7.76 24.91
C ALA A 363 1.98 9.02 24.88
N GLU A 364 2.54 10.20 25.16
CA GLU A 364 1.85 11.50 25.05
C GLU A 364 1.28 11.74 23.65
N LYS A 365 2.07 11.41 22.61
CA LYS A 365 1.61 11.53 21.22
C LYS A 365 0.42 10.59 20.97
N ILE A 366 0.48 9.33 21.38
CA ILE A 366 -0.61 8.37 21.19
C ILE A 366 -1.87 8.84 21.89
N ILE A 367 -1.78 9.29 23.14
CA ILE A 367 -2.94 9.81 23.89
C ILE A 367 -3.53 11.07 23.21
N ALA A 368 -2.70 11.96 22.68
CA ALA A 368 -3.16 13.11 21.92
C ALA A 368 -3.92 12.70 20.65
N GLU A 369 -3.41 11.71 19.89
CA GLU A 369 -4.09 11.19 18.70
C GLU A 369 -5.40 10.45 19.06
N LEU A 370 -5.45 9.67 20.16
CA LEU A 370 -6.67 9.06 20.66
C LEU A 370 -7.71 10.12 21.03
N ASN A 371 -7.33 11.21 21.70
CA ASN A 371 -8.25 12.30 22.00
C ASN A 371 -8.76 13.02 20.75
N LYS A 372 -7.88 13.26 19.77
CA LYS A 372 -8.24 13.82 18.46
C LYS A 372 -9.23 12.92 17.72
N SER A 373 -9.05 11.59 17.80
CA SER A 373 -9.93 10.63 17.13
C SER A 373 -11.38 10.66 17.60
N LYS A 374 -11.66 11.17 18.81
CA LYS A 374 -13.03 11.34 19.35
C LYS A 374 -13.89 12.30 18.51
N SER A 375 -13.28 13.14 17.67
CA SER A 375 -13.97 14.04 16.75
C SER A 375 -14.24 13.45 15.36
N GLN A 376 -13.91 12.18 15.13
CA GLN A 376 -14.16 11.52 13.85
C GLN A 376 -15.68 11.39 13.57
N PRO A 377 -16.12 11.60 12.31
CA PRO A 377 -17.53 11.54 11.95
C PRO A 377 -18.11 10.13 12.12
N LEU A 378 -19.42 10.05 12.41
CA LEU A 378 -20.16 8.80 12.67
C LEU A 378 -19.94 7.74 11.57
N GLY A 379 -19.88 8.12 10.30
CA GLY A 379 -19.63 7.19 9.19
C GLY A 379 -18.30 6.42 9.34
N ARG A 380 -17.25 7.09 9.86
CA ARG A 380 -15.97 6.45 10.15
C ARG A 380 -16.04 5.52 11.36
N VAL A 381 -16.77 5.90 12.39
CA VAL A 381 -17.02 5.06 13.58
C VAL A 381 -17.73 3.77 13.18
N LEU A 382 -18.82 3.87 12.41
CA LEU A 382 -19.57 2.70 11.92
C LEU A 382 -18.69 1.76 11.07
N PHE A 383 -17.85 2.32 10.21
CA PHE A 383 -16.88 1.52 9.45
C PHE A 383 -15.81 0.88 10.35
N ALA A 384 -15.32 1.63 11.34
CA ALA A 384 -14.29 1.21 12.30
C ALA A 384 -14.74 0.06 13.21
N LEU A 385 -16.02 0.00 13.56
CA LEU A 385 -16.62 -1.11 14.32
C LEU A 385 -16.54 -2.44 13.56
N GLY A 386 -16.31 -2.41 12.24
CA GLY A 386 -16.14 -3.61 11.43
C GLY A 386 -17.40 -4.47 11.29
N ILE A 387 -18.57 -3.85 11.40
CA ILE A 387 -19.86 -4.52 11.25
C ILE A 387 -19.94 -5.17 9.87
N ARG A 388 -20.32 -6.45 9.82
CA ARG A 388 -20.44 -7.20 8.56
C ARG A 388 -21.38 -6.46 7.60
N HIS A 389 -20.96 -6.33 6.35
CA HIS A 389 -21.66 -5.59 5.27
C HIS A 389 -21.68 -4.06 5.43
N VAL A 390 -21.17 -3.49 6.51
CA VAL A 390 -21.03 -2.03 6.68
C VAL A 390 -19.61 -1.61 6.28
N GLY A 391 -19.43 -1.35 4.98
CA GLY A 391 -18.21 -0.74 4.45
C GLY A 391 -18.24 0.80 4.61
N LYS A 392 -17.17 1.47 4.16
CA LYS A 392 -17.05 2.94 4.26
C LYS A 392 -18.25 3.67 3.66
N SER A 393 -18.65 3.35 2.43
CA SER A 393 -19.78 4.01 1.75
C SER A 393 -21.13 3.77 2.44
N VAL A 394 -21.35 2.53 2.95
CA VAL A 394 -22.59 2.23 3.71
C VAL A 394 -22.59 2.99 5.05
N GLY A 395 -21.46 3.06 5.73
CA GLY A 395 -21.31 3.85 6.95
C GLY A 395 -21.60 5.33 6.74
N GLU A 396 -21.13 5.91 5.63
CA GLU A 396 -21.40 7.30 5.24
C GLU A 396 -22.90 7.53 4.98
N VAL A 397 -23.58 6.66 4.20
CA VAL A 397 -25.02 6.74 3.93
C VAL A 397 -25.84 6.64 5.22
N ILE A 398 -25.46 5.73 6.13
CA ILE A 398 -26.15 5.62 7.44
C ILE A 398 -25.97 6.90 8.26
N ALA A 399 -24.72 7.44 8.30
CA ALA A 399 -24.42 8.65 9.03
C ALA A 399 -25.17 9.89 8.50
N GLU A 400 -25.34 10.01 7.18
CA GLU A 400 -26.15 11.06 6.56
C GLU A 400 -27.62 10.99 6.98
N ARG A 401 -28.16 9.80 7.20
CA ARG A 401 -29.57 9.59 7.55
C ARG A 401 -29.85 9.80 9.04
N PHE A 402 -28.92 9.44 9.92
CA PHE A 402 -29.14 9.38 11.37
C PHE A 402 -28.43 10.47 12.17
N LEU A 403 -27.55 11.26 11.56
CA LEU A 403 -26.89 12.48 12.07
C LEU A 403 -26.16 12.38 13.43
N SER A 404 -26.37 11.33 14.21
CA SER A 404 -25.71 11.07 15.52
C SER A 404 -25.85 9.60 15.91
#